data_dddc325fc2dc34f7aec741f91c288b7a
#
_entry.id   dddc325fc2dc34f7aec741f91c288b7a
#
_cell.length_a   1.000
_cell.length_b   1.000
_cell.length_c   1.000
_cell.angle_alpha   90.00
_cell.angle_beta   90.00
_cell.angle_gamma   90.00
#
_symmetry.space_group_name_H-M   'P 1'
#
loop_
_entity.id
_entity.type
_entity.pdbx_description
1 polymer ?
#
loop_
_entity_poly.entity_id
_entity_poly.type
_entity_poly.pdbx_seq_one_letter_code
_entity_poly.pdbx_strand_id
1 'polypeptide(L)'
;MARRKRGAEAPVKEAPGEGAAESAQAAPERPVISDEEMFQAGRAWYVVHTYSGYEDKARTNLEQRIKSMDAEDLIFYVVVPSVDEIEIRDGLRRTVPRKIFPGYVLVQMIEMRQDDPAATEQEKALSSKGWTVVRNTPGVTGFVGSGATPTPLEKPEVLSILRQMRAEEPRVKVGFQIGQSVRVTDGPFVDFIGTVDEINVEKGKVRVLVSFFGRETPVELDFLQVERL
;
A
#
# COMPACT_ATOMS: atom_id res chain seq x y z
N MET A 1 -61.10 49.04 25.89
CA MET A 1 -59.93 49.49 25.14
C MET A 1 -58.99 48.27 24.90
N ALA A 2 -58.96 47.89 23.68
CA ALA A 2 -58.27 46.69 23.24
C ALA A 2 -56.79 46.95 22.91
N ARG A 3 -55.88 46.03 23.22
CA ARG A 3 -54.56 46.00 22.58
C ARG A 3 -54.18 44.57 22.26
N ARG A 4 -54.30 44.21 20.98
CA ARG A 4 -53.78 43.02 20.36
C ARG A 4 -52.23 42.99 20.48
N LYS A 5 -51.65 41.89 20.96
CA LYS A 5 -50.27 41.58 20.75
C LYS A 5 -50.19 40.50 19.69
N ARG A 6 -49.48 40.81 18.62
CA ARG A 6 -49.07 39.88 17.52
C ARG A 6 -48.07 38.92 18.03
N GLY A 7 -48.27 37.65 17.72
CA GLY A 7 -47.25 36.62 17.88
C GLY A 7 -46.15 36.82 16.85
N ALA A 8 -44.93 36.74 17.30
CA ALA A 8 -43.75 36.69 16.45
C ALA A 8 -43.40 35.20 16.19
N GLU A 9 -43.47 34.81 14.94
CA GLU A 9 -42.90 33.56 14.44
C GLU A 9 -41.37 33.64 14.55
N ALA A 10 -40.79 32.67 15.21
CA ALA A 10 -39.34 32.46 15.22
C ALA A 10 -38.92 31.67 13.95
N PRO A 11 -37.82 32.06 13.28
CA PRO A 11 -37.35 31.33 12.12
C PRO A 11 -36.70 30.02 12.55
N VAL A 12 -37.11 28.94 11.88
CA VAL A 12 -36.48 27.63 11.95
C VAL A 12 -35.07 27.78 11.41
N LYS A 13 -34.06 27.56 12.26
CA LYS A 13 -32.67 27.40 11.87
C LYS A 13 -32.49 26.01 11.25
N GLU A 14 -32.33 25.98 9.96
CA GLU A 14 -31.70 24.85 9.27
C GLU A 14 -30.26 24.70 9.78
N ALA A 15 -29.96 23.57 10.37
CA ALA A 15 -28.62 23.16 10.66
C ALA A 15 -27.95 22.66 9.35
N PRO A 16 -26.79 23.18 8.95
CA PRO A 16 -26.02 22.58 7.87
C PRO A 16 -25.51 21.23 8.34
N GLY A 17 -25.91 20.19 7.62
CA GLY A 17 -25.31 18.86 7.78
C GLY A 17 -23.80 18.93 7.51
N GLU A 18 -23.02 18.86 8.56
CA GLU A 18 -21.60 18.59 8.48
C GLU A 18 -21.41 17.16 7.94
N GLY A 19 -21.20 17.10 6.64
CA GLY A 19 -20.69 15.89 6.01
C GLY A 19 -19.38 15.51 6.70
N ALA A 20 -19.38 14.36 7.34
CA ALA A 20 -18.17 13.72 7.84
C ALA A 20 -17.18 13.55 6.68
N ALA A 21 -16.24 14.48 6.58
CA ALA A 21 -15.03 14.29 5.82
C ALA A 21 -14.21 13.23 6.55
N GLU A 22 -14.51 11.96 6.25
CA GLU A 22 -13.73 10.81 6.67
C GLU A 22 -12.33 11.01 6.11
N SER A 23 -11.39 11.23 7.00
CA SER A 23 -9.99 11.45 6.71
C SER A 23 -9.47 10.25 5.88
N ALA A 24 -9.35 10.46 4.57
CA ALA A 24 -8.52 9.63 3.74
C ALA A 24 -7.10 9.74 4.33
N GLN A 25 -6.67 8.71 5.04
CA GLN A 25 -5.28 8.58 5.43
C GLN A 25 -4.49 8.58 4.13
N ALA A 26 -3.74 9.64 3.89
CA ALA A 26 -2.86 9.77 2.74
C ALA A 26 -1.96 8.53 2.73
N ALA A 27 -1.99 7.81 1.62
CA ALA A 27 -1.05 6.71 1.40
C ALA A 27 0.36 7.23 1.64
N PRO A 28 1.22 6.50 2.34
CA PRO A 28 2.57 6.95 2.64
C PRO A 28 3.26 7.32 1.34
N GLU A 29 3.76 8.56 1.25
CA GLU A 29 4.47 9.06 0.08
C GLU A 29 5.62 8.10 -0.24
N ARG A 30 5.58 7.53 -1.43
CA ARG A 30 6.65 6.65 -1.91
C ARG A 30 7.79 7.51 -2.37
N PRO A 31 9.02 7.27 -1.92
CA PRO A 31 10.16 8.03 -2.41
C PRO A 31 10.30 7.83 -3.92
N VAL A 32 10.27 8.92 -4.66
CA VAL A 32 10.61 8.92 -6.10
C VAL A 32 12.13 8.92 -6.19
N ILE A 33 12.71 7.72 -6.30
CA ILE A 33 14.16 7.54 -6.39
C ILE A 33 14.52 7.58 -7.89
N SER A 34 15.42 8.46 -8.27
CA SER A 34 15.92 8.52 -9.65
C SER A 34 16.85 7.34 -9.94
N ASP A 35 16.98 6.95 -11.22
CA ASP A 35 17.86 5.82 -11.59
C ASP A 35 19.34 6.10 -11.25
N GLU A 36 19.76 7.35 -11.22
CA GLU A 36 21.10 7.77 -10.82
C GLU A 36 21.32 7.61 -9.31
N GLU A 37 20.33 7.97 -8.49
CA GLU A 37 20.40 7.81 -7.03
C GLU A 37 20.30 6.35 -6.60
N MET A 38 19.63 5.51 -7.39
CA MET A 38 19.49 4.09 -7.12
C MET A 38 20.82 3.33 -7.10
N PHE A 39 21.79 3.75 -7.92
CA PHE A 39 23.02 2.99 -8.15
C PHE A 39 24.27 3.87 -8.09
N GLN A 40 24.35 4.76 -7.12
CA GLN A 40 25.56 5.54 -6.86
C GLN A 40 26.69 4.62 -6.35
N ALA A 41 27.91 4.93 -6.79
CA ALA A 41 29.11 4.21 -6.34
C ALA A 41 29.26 4.30 -4.81
N GLY A 42 29.62 3.19 -4.18
CA GLY A 42 29.77 3.09 -2.73
C GLY A 42 28.45 2.91 -1.96
N ARG A 43 27.32 2.77 -2.65
CA ARG A 43 26.02 2.47 -2.08
C ARG A 43 25.50 1.12 -2.58
N ALA A 44 24.88 0.36 -1.71
CA ALA A 44 24.26 -0.90 -2.04
C ALA A 44 22.87 -1.05 -1.40
N TRP A 45 22.05 -1.86 -2.03
CA TRP A 45 20.73 -2.21 -1.52
C TRP A 45 20.79 -3.51 -0.75
N TYR A 46 20.16 -3.53 0.40
CA TYR A 46 20.07 -4.69 1.28
C TYR A 46 18.62 -4.98 1.61
N VAL A 47 18.33 -6.26 1.82
CA VAL A 47 17.02 -6.70 2.33
C VAL A 47 17.13 -6.87 3.83
N VAL A 48 16.17 -6.28 4.52
CA VAL A 48 16.02 -6.36 5.97
C VAL A 48 14.74 -7.11 6.29
N HIS A 49 14.83 -8.11 7.14
CA HIS A 49 13.70 -8.88 7.61
C HIS A 49 13.06 -8.20 8.82
N THR A 50 11.73 -8.13 8.83
CA THR A 50 10.90 -7.59 9.90
C THR A 50 9.81 -8.59 10.27
N TYR A 51 9.10 -8.35 11.34
CA TYR A 51 7.87 -9.10 11.59
C TYR A 51 6.82 -8.73 10.54
N SER A 52 6.14 -9.73 9.98
CA SER A 52 5.08 -9.52 9.00
C SER A 52 3.96 -8.63 9.59
N GLY A 53 3.56 -7.60 8.84
CA GLY A 53 2.63 -6.57 9.29
C GLY A 53 3.26 -5.41 10.08
N TYR A 54 4.56 -5.49 10.39
CA TYR A 54 5.30 -4.42 11.09
C TYR A 54 6.21 -3.60 10.17
N GLU A 55 6.17 -3.84 8.88
CA GLU A 55 7.08 -3.24 7.90
C GLU A 55 7.04 -1.70 7.93
N ASP A 56 5.84 -1.10 7.94
CA ASP A 56 5.68 0.36 7.99
C ASP A 56 6.15 0.93 9.33
N LYS A 57 5.91 0.22 10.41
CA LYS A 57 6.40 0.62 11.74
C LYS A 57 7.92 0.52 11.83
N ALA A 58 8.50 -0.56 11.29
CA ALA A 58 9.95 -0.73 11.23
C ALA A 58 10.59 0.36 10.35
N ARG A 59 9.98 0.71 9.21
CA ARG A 59 10.40 1.84 8.38
C ARG A 59 10.41 3.14 9.17
N THR A 60 9.31 3.49 9.82
CA THR A 60 9.19 4.73 10.61
C THR A 60 10.23 4.77 11.74
N ASN A 61 10.41 3.66 12.45
CA ASN A 61 11.42 3.55 13.52
C ASN A 61 12.83 3.74 12.96
N LEU A 62 13.10 3.16 11.78
CA LEU A 62 14.41 3.28 11.14
C LEU A 62 14.68 4.70 10.67
N GLU A 63 13.72 5.37 10.01
CA GLU A 63 13.81 6.77 9.59
C GLU A 63 14.06 7.71 10.78
N GLN A 64 13.36 7.50 11.90
CA GLN A 64 13.59 8.26 13.14
C GLN A 64 14.98 8.00 13.71
N ARG A 65 15.43 6.76 13.69
CA ARG A 65 16.74 6.38 14.20
C ARG A 65 17.89 6.93 13.36
N ILE A 66 17.74 6.93 12.03
CA ILE A 66 18.69 7.55 11.11
C ILE A 66 18.92 9.01 11.50
N LYS A 67 17.86 9.77 11.71
CA LYS A 67 17.91 11.19 12.14
C LYS A 67 18.51 11.36 13.53
N SER A 68 18.10 10.54 14.49
CA SER A 68 18.56 10.67 15.88
C SER A 68 20.03 10.28 16.09
N MET A 69 20.61 9.52 15.19
CA MET A 69 21.99 9.03 15.27
C MET A 69 22.92 9.68 14.23
N ASP A 70 22.46 10.72 13.55
CA ASP A 70 23.20 11.39 12.47
C ASP A 70 23.78 10.37 11.47
N ALA A 71 22.91 9.49 10.96
CA ALA A 71 23.27 8.41 10.05
C ALA A 71 22.73 8.63 8.62
N GLU A 72 22.32 9.85 8.27
CA GLU A 72 21.78 10.20 6.95
C GLU A 72 22.82 10.05 5.83
N ASP A 73 24.09 10.22 6.15
CA ASP A 73 25.20 9.98 5.22
C ASP A 73 25.55 8.50 5.05
N LEU A 74 24.95 7.62 5.86
CA LEU A 74 25.21 6.18 5.85
C LEU A 74 24.03 5.37 5.32
N ILE A 75 22.79 5.85 5.52
CA ILE A 75 21.57 5.19 5.12
C ILE A 75 20.72 6.19 4.36
N PHE A 76 20.49 5.92 3.06
CA PHE A 76 19.94 6.88 2.12
C PHE A 76 18.44 6.68 1.89
N TYR A 77 17.99 5.43 1.75
CA TYR A 77 16.59 5.12 1.49
C TYR A 77 16.11 3.91 2.28
N VAL A 78 14.89 3.99 2.75
CA VAL A 78 14.16 2.88 3.40
C VAL A 78 12.84 2.70 2.67
N VAL A 79 12.65 1.57 2.02
CA VAL A 79 11.51 1.30 1.14
C VAL A 79 10.80 0.02 1.55
N VAL A 80 9.49 0.13 1.78
CA VAL A 80 8.62 -1.04 1.95
C VAL A 80 8.02 -1.38 0.59
N PRO A 81 8.40 -2.52 -0.03
CA PRO A 81 7.90 -2.88 -1.34
C PRO A 81 6.39 -3.10 -1.32
N SER A 82 5.63 -2.19 -1.92
CA SER A 82 4.17 -2.24 -1.97
C SER A 82 3.64 -1.75 -3.30
N VAL A 83 2.50 -2.29 -3.73
CA VAL A 83 1.71 -1.86 -4.88
C VAL A 83 0.35 -1.38 -4.40
N ASP A 84 -0.24 -0.45 -5.12
CA ASP A 84 -1.62 -0.05 -4.86
C ASP A 84 -2.56 -1.08 -5.46
N GLU A 85 -3.46 -1.59 -4.63
CA GLU A 85 -4.53 -2.49 -5.04
C GLU A 85 -5.86 -1.77 -4.81
N ILE A 86 -6.74 -1.77 -5.80
CA ILE A 86 -8.10 -1.25 -5.63
C ILE A 86 -8.95 -2.39 -5.08
N GLU A 87 -9.38 -2.27 -3.84
CA GLU A 87 -10.40 -3.11 -3.24
C GLU A 87 -11.78 -2.48 -3.46
N ILE A 88 -12.71 -3.30 -3.91
CA ILE A 88 -14.12 -2.91 -3.99
C ILE A 88 -14.83 -3.64 -2.84
N ARG A 89 -15.32 -2.86 -1.88
CA ARG A 89 -16.14 -3.35 -0.75
C ARG A 89 -17.37 -2.46 -0.63
N ASP A 90 -18.53 -3.09 -0.49
CA ASP A 90 -19.81 -2.41 -0.27
C ASP A 90 -20.08 -1.33 -1.33
N GLY A 91 -19.74 -1.61 -2.60
CA GLY A 91 -19.88 -0.66 -3.71
C GLY A 91 -18.90 0.53 -3.70
N LEU A 92 -17.94 0.57 -2.76
CA LEU A 92 -16.94 1.63 -2.66
C LEU A 92 -15.57 1.16 -3.11
N ARG A 93 -14.92 1.98 -3.93
CA ARG A 93 -13.51 1.77 -4.31
C ARG A 93 -12.60 2.33 -3.23
N ARG A 94 -11.69 1.48 -2.71
CA ARG A 94 -10.65 1.89 -1.77
C ARG A 94 -9.30 1.46 -2.31
N THR A 95 -8.35 2.38 -2.38
CA THR A 95 -6.97 2.05 -2.70
C THR A 95 -6.26 1.61 -1.43
N VAL A 96 -5.76 0.38 -1.43
CA VAL A 96 -5.07 -0.22 -0.28
C VAL A 96 -3.65 -0.61 -0.70
N PRO A 97 -2.61 -0.15 0.01
CA PRO A 97 -1.24 -0.56 -0.28
C PRO A 97 -1.06 -2.04 0.12
N ARG A 98 -0.76 -2.89 -0.86
CA ARG A 98 -0.43 -4.30 -0.65
C ARG A 98 1.07 -4.51 -0.71
N LYS A 99 1.61 -5.17 0.30
CA LYS A 99 3.03 -5.53 0.34
C LYS A 99 3.35 -6.58 -0.74
N ILE A 100 4.38 -6.31 -1.56
CA ILE A 100 4.89 -7.27 -2.55
C ILE A 100 5.57 -8.42 -1.82
N PHE A 101 6.39 -8.07 -0.82
CA PHE A 101 7.12 -9.02 0.02
C PHE A 101 6.80 -8.76 1.50
N PRO A 102 5.81 -9.47 2.08
CA PRO A 102 5.49 -9.32 3.50
C PRO A 102 6.68 -9.74 4.39
N GLY A 103 6.98 -8.92 5.39
CA GLY A 103 8.10 -9.15 6.30
C GLY A 103 9.46 -8.64 5.80
N TYR A 104 9.52 -7.94 4.66
CA TYR A 104 10.77 -7.43 4.10
C TYR A 104 10.74 -5.94 3.83
N VAL A 105 11.85 -5.29 4.12
CA VAL A 105 12.11 -3.87 3.86
C VAL A 105 13.41 -3.74 3.09
N LEU A 106 13.44 -2.91 2.07
CA LEU A 106 14.65 -2.57 1.33
C LEU A 106 15.33 -1.36 1.96
N VAL A 107 16.63 -1.44 2.15
CA VAL A 107 17.44 -0.36 2.69
C VAL A 107 18.61 -0.10 1.75
N GLN A 108 18.74 1.15 1.27
CA GLN A 108 19.95 1.58 0.58
C GLN A 108 20.88 2.23 1.60
N MET A 109 22.06 1.70 1.73
CA MET A 109 23.07 2.23 2.64
C MET A 109 24.47 2.13 2.01
N ILE A 110 25.45 2.72 2.71
CA ILE A 110 26.86 2.57 2.34
C ILE A 110 27.21 1.09 2.21
N GLU A 111 27.94 0.76 1.16
CA GLU A 111 28.33 -0.63 0.88
C GLU A 111 29.14 -1.25 2.03
N MET A 112 28.77 -2.48 2.41
CA MET A 112 29.50 -3.22 3.46
C MET A 112 30.82 -3.70 2.92
N ARG A 113 31.92 -3.25 3.53
CA ARG A 113 33.29 -3.55 3.12
C ARG A 113 34.12 -4.22 4.21
N GLN A 114 33.46 -4.94 5.13
CA GLN A 114 34.16 -5.57 6.27
C GLN A 114 35.20 -6.61 5.81
N ASP A 115 34.83 -7.38 4.78
CA ASP A 115 35.67 -8.46 4.25
C ASP A 115 36.52 -8.04 3.03
N ASP A 116 36.45 -6.75 2.64
CA ASP A 116 37.23 -6.19 1.53
C ASP A 116 38.65 -5.84 2.02
N PRO A 117 39.69 -6.52 1.55
CA PRO A 117 41.06 -6.22 1.93
C PRO A 117 41.56 -4.87 1.42
N ALA A 118 40.91 -4.30 0.41
CA ALA A 118 41.26 -2.99 -0.14
C ALA A 118 40.57 -1.84 0.59
N ALA A 119 39.57 -2.12 1.43
CA ALA A 119 38.87 -1.10 2.18
C ALA A 119 39.70 -0.56 3.36
N THR A 120 39.66 0.76 3.51
CA THR A 120 40.30 1.44 4.65
C THR A 120 39.54 1.14 5.94
N GLU A 121 40.23 1.23 7.09
CA GLU A 121 39.61 1.06 8.40
C GLU A 121 38.48 2.06 8.65
N GLN A 122 38.55 3.25 8.04
CA GLN A 122 37.49 4.26 8.13
C GLN A 122 36.25 3.81 7.36
N GLU A 123 36.39 3.28 6.15
CA GLU A 123 35.25 2.74 5.36
C GLU A 123 34.59 1.56 6.06
N LYS A 124 35.37 0.68 6.64
CA LYS A 124 34.88 -0.44 7.47
C LYS A 124 34.10 0.05 8.67
N ALA A 125 34.62 1.05 9.39
CA ALA A 125 33.96 1.63 10.56
C ALA A 125 32.62 2.30 10.18
N LEU A 126 32.57 3.07 9.09
CA LEU A 126 31.35 3.73 8.59
C LEU A 126 30.29 2.70 8.16
N SER A 127 30.69 1.70 7.39
CA SER A 127 29.75 0.64 6.97
C SER A 127 29.21 -0.16 8.17
N SER A 128 30.07 -0.45 9.16
CA SER A 128 29.67 -1.11 10.41
C SER A 128 28.71 -0.25 11.24
N LYS A 129 28.91 1.08 11.29
CA LYS A 129 27.98 2.01 11.96
C LYS A 129 26.59 1.97 11.31
N GLY A 130 26.51 2.10 9.98
CA GLY A 130 25.25 2.04 9.23
C GLY A 130 24.50 0.72 9.49
N TRP A 131 25.20 -0.40 9.40
CA TRP A 131 24.66 -1.73 9.66
C TRP A 131 24.11 -1.87 11.10
N THR A 132 24.85 -1.34 12.09
CA THR A 132 24.45 -1.38 13.50
C THR A 132 23.16 -0.56 13.74
N VAL A 133 23.03 0.60 13.08
CA VAL A 133 21.82 1.42 13.15
C VAL A 133 20.61 0.66 12.66
N VAL A 134 20.71 0.02 11.49
CA VAL A 134 19.62 -0.77 10.90
C VAL A 134 19.27 -1.96 11.80
N ARG A 135 20.26 -2.79 12.15
CA ARG A 135 20.07 -4.03 12.92
C ARG A 135 19.42 -3.78 14.28
N ASN A 136 19.80 -2.70 14.96
CA ASN A 136 19.31 -2.41 16.29
C ASN A 136 18.00 -1.58 16.30
N THR A 137 17.35 -1.43 15.14
CA THR A 137 16.07 -0.73 15.03
C THR A 137 14.92 -1.62 15.49
N PRO A 138 14.04 -1.14 16.37
CA PRO A 138 12.87 -1.90 16.82
C PRO A 138 11.97 -2.30 15.66
N GLY A 139 11.65 -3.59 15.57
CA GLY A 139 10.86 -4.19 14.48
C GLY A 139 11.72 -4.84 13.39
N VAL A 140 13.01 -4.57 13.36
CA VAL A 140 13.99 -5.26 12.49
C VAL A 140 14.46 -6.53 13.20
N THR A 141 14.41 -7.66 12.49
CA THR A 141 14.92 -8.96 13.01
C THR A 141 16.34 -9.24 12.52
N GLY A 142 16.74 -8.68 11.39
CA GLY A 142 18.09 -8.81 10.83
C GLY A 142 18.13 -8.54 9.34
N PHE A 143 19.34 -8.59 8.78
CA PHE A 143 19.54 -8.56 7.34
C PHE A 143 19.32 -9.95 6.73
N VAL A 144 18.90 -9.98 5.47
CA VAL A 144 18.86 -11.20 4.68
C VAL A 144 20.23 -11.42 4.05
N GLY A 145 20.76 -12.64 4.18
CA GLY A 145 22.07 -13.02 3.62
C GLY A 145 22.70 -14.19 4.34
N SER A 146 23.81 -14.66 3.84
CA SER A 146 24.56 -15.78 4.40
C SER A 146 25.64 -15.27 5.36
N GLY A 147 25.55 -15.64 6.66
CA GLY A 147 26.61 -15.40 7.62
C GLY A 147 26.55 -14.04 8.33
N ALA A 148 27.73 -13.55 8.73
CA ALA A 148 27.87 -12.32 9.51
C ALA A 148 27.72 -11.03 8.69
N THR A 149 27.97 -11.12 7.38
CA THR A 149 27.95 -9.98 6.44
C THR A 149 26.70 -10.05 5.57
N PRO A 150 25.88 -8.98 5.49
CA PRO A 150 24.71 -8.96 4.64
C PRO A 150 25.11 -8.99 3.16
N THR A 151 24.33 -9.71 2.35
CA THR A 151 24.55 -9.79 0.91
C THR A 151 23.78 -8.65 0.23
N PRO A 152 24.44 -7.80 -0.56
CA PRO A 152 23.75 -6.77 -1.33
C PRO A 152 22.89 -7.39 -2.43
N LEU A 153 21.76 -6.75 -2.73
CA LEU A 153 20.95 -7.09 -3.89
C LEU A 153 21.67 -6.72 -5.19
N GLU A 154 21.52 -7.54 -6.19
CA GLU A 154 22.01 -7.23 -7.53
C GLU A 154 21.13 -6.14 -8.20
N LYS A 155 21.78 -5.35 -9.08
CA LYS A 155 21.08 -4.28 -9.82
C LYS A 155 19.78 -4.74 -10.52
N PRO A 156 19.73 -5.88 -11.24
CA PRO A 156 18.51 -6.35 -11.89
C PRO A 156 17.40 -6.69 -10.89
N GLU A 157 17.71 -7.18 -9.70
CA GLU A 157 16.75 -7.51 -8.65
C GLU A 157 16.09 -6.23 -8.11
N VAL A 158 16.92 -5.23 -7.76
CA VAL A 158 16.42 -3.93 -7.28
C VAL A 158 15.52 -3.27 -8.34
N LEU A 159 15.96 -3.24 -9.61
CA LEU A 159 15.16 -2.69 -10.70
C LEU A 159 13.83 -3.41 -10.89
N SER A 160 13.80 -4.73 -10.75
CA SER A 160 12.58 -5.53 -10.85
C SER A 160 11.58 -5.16 -9.75
N ILE A 161 12.03 -5.06 -8.51
CA ILE A 161 11.19 -4.72 -7.36
C ILE A 161 10.63 -3.29 -7.52
N LEU A 162 11.49 -2.32 -7.84
CA LEU A 162 11.08 -0.92 -7.96
C LEU A 162 10.17 -0.67 -9.16
N ARG A 163 10.35 -1.41 -10.27
CA ARG A 163 9.42 -1.38 -11.40
C ARG A 163 8.03 -1.91 -11.02
N GLN A 164 7.97 -2.98 -10.24
CA GLN A 164 6.70 -3.50 -9.72
C GLN A 164 5.98 -2.48 -8.83
N MET A 165 6.73 -1.71 -8.03
CA MET A 165 6.17 -0.64 -7.20
C MET A 165 5.68 0.56 -8.02
N ARG A 166 6.32 0.83 -9.17
CA ARG A 166 5.98 1.94 -10.09
C ARG A 166 4.90 1.56 -11.11
N ALA A 167 4.44 0.31 -11.15
CA ALA A 167 3.38 -0.09 -12.07
C ALA A 167 2.17 0.82 -11.87
N GLU A 168 1.90 1.67 -12.87
CA GLU A 168 0.92 2.77 -12.81
C GLU A 168 -0.53 2.29 -12.75
N GLU A 169 -0.79 1.03 -13.05
CA GLU A 169 -2.14 0.48 -13.02
C GLU A 169 -2.37 -0.29 -11.71
N PRO A 170 -3.17 0.27 -10.80
CA PRO A 170 -3.56 -0.46 -9.60
C PRO A 170 -4.31 -1.73 -9.99
N ARG A 171 -3.85 -2.86 -9.48
CA ARG A 171 -4.54 -4.14 -9.73
C ARG A 171 -5.91 -4.11 -9.05
N VAL A 172 -6.97 -4.23 -9.84
CA VAL A 172 -8.33 -4.33 -9.30
C VAL A 172 -8.55 -5.73 -8.74
N LYS A 173 -8.74 -5.82 -7.43
CA LYS A 173 -9.14 -7.06 -6.78
C LYS A 173 -10.64 -7.02 -6.54
N VAL A 174 -11.36 -7.88 -7.22
CA VAL A 174 -12.79 -8.06 -7.01
C VAL A 174 -13.04 -8.97 -5.80
N GLY A 175 -13.98 -8.58 -4.96
CA GLY A 175 -14.31 -9.32 -3.73
C GLY A 175 -15.10 -10.60 -3.95
N PHE A 176 -15.38 -11.01 -5.19
CA PHE A 176 -16.17 -12.19 -5.55
C PHE A 176 -15.45 -13.08 -6.59
N GLN A 177 -15.87 -14.34 -6.67
CA GLN A 177 -15.29 -15.36 -7.55
C GLN A 177 -16.32 -15.89 -8.54
N ILE A 178 -15.86 -16.47 -9.66
CA ILE A 178 -16.72 -17.18 -10.60
C ILE A 178 -17.47 -18.31 -9.87
N GLY A 179 -18.76 -18.43 -10.11
CA GLY A 179 -19.64 -19.38 -9.45
C GLY A 179 -20.20 -18.90 -8.10
N GLN A 180 -19.82 -17.72 -7.63
CA GLN A 180 -20.30 -17.17 -6.36
C GLN A 180 -21.64 -16.45 -6.55
N SER A 181 -22.53 -16.58 -5.53
CA SER A 181 -23.79 -15.82 -5.51
C SER A 181 -23.56 -14.39 -5.08
N VAL A 182 -24.15 -13.48 -5.82
CA VAL A 182 -24.03 -12.03 -5.63
C VAL A 182 -25.40 -11.38 -5.72
N ARG A 183 -25.54 -10.20 -5.08
CA ARG A 183 -26.72 -9.34 -5.18
C ARG A 183 -26.40 -8.13 -6.04
N VAL A 184 -27.30 -7.74 -6.91
CA VAL A 184 -27.21 -6.47 -7.65
C VAL A 184 -27.70 -5.34 -6.77
N THR A 185 -26.87 -4.31 -6.59
CA THR A 185 -27.12 -3.18 -5.68
C THR A 185 -27.58 -1.91 -6.40
N ASP A 186 -27.38 -1.84 -7.72
CA ASP A 186 -27.75 -0.67 -8.52
C ASP A 186 -28.14 -1.05 -9.96
N GLY A 187 -28.94 -0.21 -10.59
CA GLY A 187 -29.38 -0.37 -11.97
C GLY A 187 -30.75 -1.07 -12.10
N PRO A 188 -31.13 -1.47 -13.34
CA PRO A 188 -32.44 -2.04 -13.64
C PRO A 188 -32.68 -3.43 -13.00
N PHE A 189 -31.64 -4.05 -12.45
CA PHE A 189 -31.68 -5.37 -11.82
C PHE A 189 -31.42 -5.30 -10.31
N VAL A 190 -31.61 -4.16 -9.68
CA VAL A 190 -31.41 -3.96 -8.25
C VAL A 190 -32.20 -5.00 -7.43
N ASP A 191 -31.58 -5.53 -6.34
CA ASP A 191 -32.07 -6.59 -5.47
C ASP A 191 -32.19 -7.99 -6.08
N PHE A 192 -31.86 -8.17 -7.37
CA PHE A 192 -31.78 -9.51 -7.93
C PHE A 192 -30.54 -10.22 -7.43
N ILE A 193 -30.71 -11.52 -7.21
CA ILE A 193 -29.61 -12.46 -6.88
C ILE A 193 -29.23 -13.20 -8.16
N GLY A 194 -27.95 -13.29 -8.43
CA GLY A 194 -27.40 -14.04 -9.52
C GLY A 194 -26.11 -14.75 -9.19
N THR A 195 -25.61 -15.52 -10.12
CA THR A 195 -24.33 -16.23 -9.98
C THR A 195 -23.31 -15.59 -10.92
N VAL A 196 -22.10 -15.36 -10.46
CA VAL A 196 -21.00 -14.82 -11.25
C VAL A 196 -20.58 -15.86 -12.31
N ASP A 197 -20.70 -15.50 -13.58
CA ASP A 197 -20.32 -16.32 -14.74
C ASP A 197 -18.90 -16.00 -15.21
N GLU A 198 -18.61 -14.70 -15.40
CA GLU A 198 -17.33 -14.23 -15.91
C GLU A 198 -16.93 -12.91 -15.26
N ILE A 199 -15.62 -12.72 -15.03
CA ILE A 199 -15.06 -11.50 -14.44
C ILE A 199 -14.08 -10.90 -15.43
N ASN A 200 -14.37 -9.68 -15.93
CA ASN A 200 -13.46 -8.93 -16.79
C ASN A 200 -12.83 -7.80 -15.99
N VAL A 201 -11.63 -8.05 -15.48
CA VAL A 201 -10.89 -7.11 -14.64
C VAL A 201 -10.45 -5.88 -15.43
N GLU A 202 -10.05 -6.04 -16.69
CA GLU A 202 -9.57 -4.94 -17.53
C GLU A 202 -10.67 -3.91 -17.83
N LYS A 203 -11.91 -4.37 -18.04
CA LYS A 203 -13.07 -3.50 -18.28
C LYS A 203 -13.80 -3.06 -17.02
N GLY A 204 -13.42 -3.60 -15.84
CA GLY A 204 -14.12 -3.33 -14.58
C GLY A 204 -15.53 -3.92 -14.51
N LYS A 205 -15.81 -4.97 -15.28
CA LYS A 205 -17.15 -5.55 -15.43
C LYS A 205 -17.22 -7.01 -15.02
N VAL A 206 -18.39 -7.40 -14.55
CA VAL A 206 -18.73 -8.79 -14.20
C VAL A 206 -19.98 -9.20 -14.95
N ARG A 207 -19.97 -10.42 -15.51
CA ARG A 207 -21.17 -11.06 -16.04
C ARG A 207 -21.81 -11.90 -14.96
N VAL A 208 -23.07 -11.61 -14.67
CA VAL A 208 -23.86 -12.29 -13.64
C VAL A 208 -25.04 -12.96 -14.31
N LEU A 209 -25.26 -14.24 -14.05
CA LEU A 209 -26.44 -14.98 -14.44
C LEU A 209 -27.55 -14.67 -13.43
N VAL A 210 -28.48 -13.83 -13.83
CA VAL A 210 -29.64 -13.45 -13.03
C VAL A 210 -30.83 -14.29 -13.42
N SER A 211 -31.49 -14.89 -12.42
CA SER A 211 -32.71 -15.68 -12.67
C SER A 211 -33.90 -14.75 -12.87
N PHE A 212 -34.43 -14.71 -14.10
CA PHE A 212 -35.55 -13.89 -14.51
C PHE A 212 -36.66 -14.77 -15.09
N PHE A 213 -37.82 -14.78 -14.45
CA PHE A 213 -38.97 -15.63 -14.86
C PHE A 213 -38.63 -17.10 -15.11
N GLY A 214 -37.76 -17.69 -14.28
CA GLY A 214 -37.34 -19.08 -14.43
C GLY A 214 -36.32 -19.36 -15.54
N ARG A 215 -35.71 -18.31 -16.09
CA ARG A 215 -34.60 -18.38 -17.05
C ARG A 215 -33.40 -17.63 -16.51
N GLU A 216 -32.21 -18.21 -16.68
CA GLU A 216 -30.95 -17.55 -16.39
C GLU A 216 -30.61 -16.62 -17.56
N THR A 217 -30.44 -15.36 -17.26
CA THR A 217 -30.10 -14.32 -18.23
C THR A 217 -28.75 -13.71 -17.85
N PRO A 218 -27.74 -13.75 -18.75
CA PRO A 218 -26.47 -13.10 -18.48
C PRO A 218 -26.63 -11.58 -18.56
N VAL A 219 -26.24 -10.89 -17.49
CA VAL A 219 -26.25 -9.44 -17.39
C VAL A 219 -24.82 -8.97 -17.12
N GLU A 220 -24.35 -8.00 -17.90
CA GLU A 220 -23.05 -7.38 -17.70
C GLU A 220 -23.21 -6.15 -16.80
N LEU A 221 -22.56 -6.17 -15.63
CA LEU A 221 -22.65 -5.16 -14.58
C LEU A 221 -21.26 -4.62 -14.25
N ASP A 222 -21.20 -3.40 -13.73
CA ASP A 222 -19.97 -2.85 -13.15
C ASP A 222 -19.70 -3.53 -11.79
N PHE A 223 -18.43 -3.66 -11.40
CA PHE A 223 -18.07 -4.23 -10.08
C PHE A 223 -18.71 -3.48 -8.90
N LEU A 224 -19.03 -2.19 -9.08
CA LEU A 224 -19.68 -1.35 -8.06
C LEU A 224 -21.18 -1.65 -7.90
N GLN A 225 -21.78 -2.30 -8.89
CA GLN A 225 -23.21 -2.62 -8.91
C GLN A 225 -23.52 -4.00 -8.34
N VAL A 226 -22.50 -4.68 -7.79
CA VAL A 226 -22.63 -6.07 -7.33
C VAL A 226 -22.01 -6.20 -5.94
N GLU A 227 -22.75 -6.82 -5.03
CA GLU A 227 -22.34 -7.11 -3.66
C GLU A 227 -22.35 -8.61 -3.42
N ARG A 228 -21.40 -9.08 -2.61
CA ARG A 228 -21.33 -10.47 -2.17
C ARG A 228 -22.45 -10.78 -1.17
N LEU A 229 -23.12 -11.92 -1.34
CA LEU A 229 -24.05 -12.48 -0.37
C LEU A 229 -23.33 -13.19 0.76
#